data_15a5f07dd28b06200af6df8e1c670a55
#
_entry.id   15a5f07dd28b06200af6df8e1c670a55
#
_cell.length_a   1.000
_cell.length_b   1.000
_cell.length_c   1.000
_cell.angle_alpha   90.00
_cell.angle_beta   90.00
_cell.angle_gamma   90.00
#
_symmetry.space_group_name_H-M   'P 1'
#
loop_
_entity.id
_entity.type
_entity.pdbx_description
1 polymer ?
#
loop_
_entity_poly.entity_id
_entity_poly.type
_entity_poly.pdbx_seq_one_letter_code
_entity_poly.pdbx_strand_id
1 'polypeptide(L)'
;MIRNVSHHPLAMRLALSLQHLLAVFAGTVFVPIVLGLSIPLALLFSGVSTLMFHYFTSGKIPFYYGSSFTILAGMTFIHHQAVSRGMTDVLADCYVCLGSLFIGVIYLLVGQLLRMVPREKVIRLFPSTLAAPLIMVIGIDMLFSSTYSIRTDWLTGIVTIVAVALAQLFFKGRVRLFSIFIGMAAGLVLSLVRGTFSLDALRGAHWLASPFDSDCMAFRVLEHWDVDMVGIVFVTVLPLAVIALSEHVADMIVISCTAKKNYLRIIGLPRSISASGLATLLAAVFGASQPTAYTQTTGLIRLNRICDPSLLRMVAVMMIVLSCCPKLTALISSIPVAVIGGITFIMYIMVIWVGWCTARLHEKKNRNARSLVIIFSTLAAYAITALLLDGGLRVGSTKLTSITVAFITGLVLHLAIPNRAALTLQEEHAPQKPQA
;
A
#
# COMPACT_ATOMS: atom_id res chain seq x y z
N MET A 1 27.05 -8.80 -5.58
CA MET A 1 27.63 -7.46 -5.87
C MET A 1 26.56 -6.66 -6.61
N ILE A 2 26.10 -5.54 -6.06
CA ILE A 2 25.03 -4.73 -6.68
C ILE A 2 25.69 -3.86 -7.75
N ARG A 3 25.31 -4.04 -9.02
CA ARG A 3 25.88 -3.30 -10.15
C ARG A 3 25.08 -2.01 -10.35
N ASN A 4 25.80 -0.90 -10.56
CA ASN A 4 25.21 0.35 -11.03
C ASN A 4 25.11 0.27 -12.58
N VAL A 5 23.95 0.63 -13.13
CA VAL A 5 23.64 0.45 -14.57
C VAL A 5 23.82 1.74 -15.36
N SER A 6 24.23 2.83 -14.72
CA SER A 6 24.41 4.14 -15.37
C SER A 6 25.36 4.10 -16.59
N HIS A 7 26.32 3.15 -16.60
CA HIS A 7 27.30 2.95 -17.68
C HIS A 7 26.88 1.92 -18.75
N HIS A 8 25.68 1.28 -18.61
CA HIS A 8 25.22 0.31 -19.60
C HIS A 8 24.45 0.99 -20.76
N PRO A 9 24.38 0.34 -21.94
CA PRO A 9 23.63 0.83 -23.09
C PRO A 9 22.18 1.16 -22.74
N LEU A 10 21.62 2.19 -23.36
CA LEU A 10 20.25 2.65 -23.14
C LEU A 10 19.23 1.50 -23.30
N ALA A 11 19.42 0.64 -24.32
CA ALA A 11 18.54 -0.51 -24.56
C ALA A 11 18.46 -1.45 -23.35
N MET A 12 19.58 -1.75 -22.68
CA MET A 12 19.59 -2.58 -21.48
C MET A 12 18.89 -1.89 -20.31
N ARG A 13 19.10 -0.58 -20.15
CA ARG A 13 18.42 0.21 -19.12
C ARG A 13 16.92 0.25 -19.34
N LEU A 14 16.46 0.44 -20.59
CA LEU A 14 15.06 0.38 -20.97
C LEU A 14 14.45 -0.99 -20.69
N ALA A 15 15.12 -2.08 -21.06
CA ALA A 15 14.62 -3.44 -20.79
C ALA A 15 14.47 -3.74 -19.29
N LEU A 16 15.44 -3.31 -18.47
CA LEU A 16 15.35 -3.43 -17.00
C LEU A 16 14.25 -2.55 -16.40
N SER A 17 14.10 -1.31 -16.90
CA SER A 17 13.03 -0.42 -16.46
C SER A 17 11.67 -0.96 -16.87
N LEU A 18 11.51 -1.52 -18.06
CA LEU A 18 10.28 -2.19 -18.50
C LEU A 18 9.94 -3.39 -17.59
N GLN A 19 10.93 -4.16 -17.17
CA GLN A 19 10.72 -5.25 -16.20
C GLN A 19 10.20 -4.72 -14.84
N HIS A 20 10.75 -3.60 -14.35
CA HIS A 20 10.26 -2.97 -13.15
C HIS A 20 8.85 -2.41 -13.34
N LEU A 21 8.58 -1.75 -14.47
CA LEU A 21 7.26 -1.22 -14.83
C LEU A 21 6.21 -2.32 -14.79
N LEU A 22 6.43 -3.43 -15.45
CA LEU A 22 5.49 -4.56 -15.48
C LEU A 22 5.25 -5.15 -14.08
N ALA A 23 6.25 -5.16 -13.21
CA ALA A 23 6.09 -5.66 -11.84
C ALA A 23 5.25 -4.75 -10.95
N VAL A 24 5.29 -3.42 -11.17
CA VAL A 24 4.56 -2.44 -10.35
C VAL A 24 3.22 -2.01 -10.97
N PHE A 25 3.06 -2.22 -12.27
CA PHE A 25 1.90 -1.76 -13.03
C PHE A 25 0.58 -2.30 -12.48
N ALA A 26 0.49 -3.62 -12.30
CA ALA A 26 -0.71 -4.28 -11.82
C ALA A 26 -1.17 -3.71 -10.46
N GLY A 27 -0.23 -3.54 -9.51
CA GLY A 27 -0.53 -2.97 -8.20
C GLY A 27 -0.97 -1.51 -8.27
N THR A 28 -0.32 -0.71 -9.10
CA THR A 28 -0.64 0.72 -9.26
C THR A 28 -2.03 0.95 -9.83
N VAL A 29 -2.45 0.11 -10.79
CA VAL A 29 -3.75 0.20 -11.47
C VAL A 29 -4.87 -0.40 -10.62
N PHE A 30 -4.56 -1.42 -9.86
CA PHE A 30 -5.54 -2.23 -9.16
C PHE A 30 -6.29 -1.45 -8.05
N VAL A 31 -5.57 -0.70 -7.23
CA VAL A 31 -6.15 0.08 -6.12
C VAL A 31 -7.19 1.10 -6.60
N PRO A 32 -6.92 1.95 -7.62
CA PRO A 32 -7.94 2.86 -8.12
C PRO A 32 -9.16 2.15 -8.70
N ILE A 33 -9.01 0.98 -9.33
CA ILE A 33 -10.16 0.19 -9.80
C ILE A 33 -11.09 -0.20 -8.65
N VAL A 34 -10.52 -0.70 -7.55
CA VAL A 34 -11.32 -1.13 -6.38
C VAL A 34 -11.97 0.06 -5.68
N LEU A 35 -11.33 1.22 -5.67
CA LEU A 35 -11.82 2.43 -5.03
C LEU A 35 -12.74 3.28 -5.94
N GLY A 36 -12.91 2.93 -7.23
CA GLY A 36 -13.63 3.79 -8.18
C GLY A 36 -12.86 5.04 -8.64
N LEU A 37 -11.58 5.18 -8.27
CA LEU A 37 -10.77 6.36 -8.58
C LEU A 37 -10.21 6.31 -10.01
N SER A 38 -9.78 7.48 -10.51
CA SER A 38 -9.20 7.61 -11.84
C SER A 38 -7.89 6.84 -12.01
N ILE A 39 -7.88 5.86 -12.94
CA ILE A 39 -6.68 5.09 -13.31
C ILE A 39 -5.61 6.00 -13.94
N PRO A 40 -5.92 6.91 -14.89
CA PRO A 40 -4.95 7.86 -15.43
C PRO A 40 -4.25 8.66 -14.35
N LEU A 41 -4.99 9.22 -13.39
CA LEU A 41 -4.41 9.99 -12.29
C LEU A 41 -3.53 9.13 -11.38
N ALA A 42 -3.93 7.88 -11.11
CA ALA A 42 -3.11 6.97 -10.32
C ALA A 42 -1.77 6.65 -11.00
N LEU A 43 -1.77 6.43 -12.33
CA LEU A 43 -0.54 6.25 -13.12
C LEU A 43 0.32 7.52 -13.12
N LEU A 44 -0.28 8.68 -13.38
CA LEU A 44 0.40 9.97 -13.37
C LEU A 44 1.09 10.21 -12.03
N PHE A 45 0.30 10.15 -10.93
CA PHE A 45 0.83 10.47 -9.61
C PHE A 45 1.73 9.38 -9.03
N SER A 46 1.68 8.14 -9.49
CA SER A 46 2.71 7.16 -9.15
C SER A 46 4.07 7.56 -9.72
N GLY A 47 4.10 8.02 -10.98
CA GLY A 47 5.30 8.55 -11.61
C GLY A 47 5.78 9.84 -10.95
N VAL A 48 4.91 10.84 -10.80
CA VAL A 48 5.23 12.13 -10.16
C VAL A 48 5.72 11.92 -8.73
N SER A 49 5.04 11.11 -7.93
CA SER A 49 5.42 10.80 -6.55
C SER A 49 6.80 10.14 -6.46
N THR A 50 7.10 9.22 -7.39
CA THR A 50 8.42 8.59 -7.47
C THR A 50 9.51 9.62 -7.77
N LEU A 51 9.30 10.49 -8.77
CA LEU A 51 10.28 11.55 -9.12
C LEU A 51 10.46 12.54 -7.96
N MET A 52 9.36 12.95 -7.34
CA MET A 52 9.35 13.87 -6.21
C MET A 52 10.06 13.27 -4.99
N PHE A 53 9.79 12.01 -4.66
CA PHE A 53 10.51 11.30 -3.60
C PHE A 53 12.02 11.24 -3.88
N HIS A 54 12.41 10.91 -5.12
CA HIS A 54 13.84 10.90 -5.52
C HIS A 54 14.45 12.29 -5.42
N TYR A 55 13.74 13.35 -5.79
CA TYR A 55 14.22 14.73 -5.65
C TYR A 55 14.50 15.05 -4.18
N PHE A 56 13.53 14.85 -3.29
CA PHE A 56 13.69 15.14 -1.86
C PHE A 56 14.68 14.23 -1.16
N THR A 57 14.92 13.00 -1.63
CA THR A 57 15.91 12.07 -1.08
C THR A 57 17.26 12.09 -1.82
N SER A 58 17.49 13.13 -2.65
CA SER A 58 18.70 13.30 -3.45
C SER A 58 19.00 12.11 -4.37
N GLY A 59 17.98 11.43 -4.87
CA GLY A 59 18.07 10.30 -5.79
C GLY A 59 18.84 9.09 -5.27
N LYS A 60 18.98 8.95 -3.95
CA LYS A 60 19.82 7.90 -3.34
C LYS A 60 19.05 6.63 -3.03
N ILE A 61 17.76 6.72 -2.70
CA ILE A 61 16.92 5.58 -2.32
C ILE A 61 16.21 5.05 -3.57
N PRO A 62 16.39 3.78 -3.93
CA PRO A 62 15.73 3.20 -5.11
C PRO A 62 14.32 2.71 -4.75
N PHE A 63 13.42 3.63 -4.44
CA PHE A 63 12.00 3.37 -4.26
C PHE A 63 11.21 3.77 -5.51
N TYR A 64 10.22 2.98 -5.85
CA TYR A 64 9.11 3.32 -6.72
C TYR A 64 7.84 3.46 -5.90
N TYR A 65 7.06 4.48 -6.19
CA TYR A 65 5.79 4.77 -5.52
C TYR A 65 4.63 4.35 -6.41
N GLY A 66 3.77 3.48 -5.89
CA GLY A 66 2.51 3.09 -6.54
C GLY A 66 1.36 3.19 -5.55
N SER A 67 0.14 2.87 -5.97
CA SER A 67 -1.06 2.99 -5.13
C SER A 67 -1.00 2.08 -3.90
N SER A 68 -1.36 2.62 -2.73
CA SER A 68 -1.27 1.92 -1.44
C SER A 68 -2.38 0.89 -1.24
N PHE A 69 -2.01 -0.35 -0.95
CA PHE A 69 -2.96 -1.40 -0.54
C PHE A 69 -3.36 -1.29 0.93
N THR A 70 -2.48 -0.75 1.75
CA THR A 70 -2.65 -0.67 3.21
C THR A 70 -3.85 0.14 3.63
N ILE A 71 -4.19 1.17 2.83
CA ILE A 71 -5.32 2.06 3.13
C ILE A 71 -6.64 1.59 2.51
N LEU A 72 -6.61 0.58 1.64
CA LEU A 72 -7.73 0.22 0.77
C LEU A 72 -9.02 -0.06 1.58
N ALA A 73 -8.93 -0.87 2.64
CA ALA A 73 -10.05 -1.20 3.50
C ALA A 73 -10.74 0.03 4.12
N GLY A 74 -9.95 0.95 4.68
CA GLY A 74 -10.51 2.16 5.28
C GLY A 74 -11.06 3.13 4.25
N MET A 75 -10.44 3.24 3.08
CA MET A 75 -10.93 4.09 2.00
C MET A 75 -12.25 3.56 1.42
N THR A 76 -12.37 2.24 1.22
CA THR A 76 -13.63 1.59 0.84
C THR A 76 -14.71 1.83 1.89
N PHE A 77 -14.37 1.77 3.19
CA PHE A 77 -15.31 2.08 4.26
C PHE A 77 -15.79 3.54 4.21
N ILE A 78 -14.89 4.50 3.99
CA ILE A 78 -15.23 5.93 3.84
C ILE A 78 -16.20 6.11 2.67
N HIS A 79 -15.92 5.52 1.51
CA HIS A 79 -16.79 5.58 0.33
C HIS A 79 -18.20 5.05 0.66
N HIS A 80 -18.31 3.84 1.24
CA HIS A 80 -19.60 3.25 1.62
C HIS A 80 -20.36 4.08 2.65
N GLN A 81 -19.68 4.70 3.62
CA GLN A 81 -20.31 5.59 4.60
C GLN A 81 -20.88 6.85 3.94
N ALA A 82 -20.17 7.44 2.97
CA ALA A 82 -20.65 8.59 2.23
C ALA A 82 -21.90 8.24 1.39
N VAL A 83 -21.84 7.14 0.64
CA VAL A 83 -22.97 6.66 -0.18
C VAL A 83 -24.19 6.29 0.70
N SER A 84 -23.99 5.64 1.85
CA SER A 84 -25.07 5.29 2.78
C SER A 84 -25.77 6.51 3.39
N ARG A 85 -25.14 7.69 3.36
CA ARG A 85 -25.70 8.99 3.75
C ARG A 85 -26.37 9.74 2.60
N GLY A 86 -26.52 9.09 1.44
CA GLY A 86 -27.16 9.68 0.26
C GLY A 86 -26.25 10.60 -0.59
N MET A 87 -24.94 10.57 -0.36
CA MET A 87 -23.99 11.29 -1.20
C MET A 87 -23.80 10.57 -2.54
N THR A 88 -23.50 11.34 -3.60
CA THR A 88 -23.15 10.78 -4.91
C THR A 88 -21.81 10.06 -4.85
N ASP A 89 -21.56 9.08 -5.74
CA ASP A 89 -20.29 8.36 -5.82
C ASP A 89 -19.10 9.31 -6.00
N VAL A 90 -19.26 10.35 -6.83
CA VAL A 90 -18.21 11.38 -7.04
C VAL A 90 -17.86 12.10 -5.74
N LEU A 91 -18.86 12.47 -4.93
CA LEU A 91 -18.62 13.13 -3.65
C LEU A 91 -18.00 12.15 -2.63
N ALA A 92 -18.44 10.88 -2.63
CA ALA A 92 -17.85 9.84 -1.81
C ALA A 92 -16.35 9.64 -2.13
N ASP A 93 -15.98 9.66 -3.41
CA ASP A 93 -14.60 9.58 -3.86
C ASP A 93 -13.79 10.84 -3.44
N CYS A 94 -14.42 12.01 -3.41
CA CYS A 94 -13.77 13.22 -2.87
C CYS A 94 -13.43 13.06 -1.37
N TYR A 95 -14.32 12.41 -0.58
CA TYR A 95 -14.03 12.09 0.83
C TYR A 95 -12.93 11.04 0.98
N VAL A 96 -12.81 10.08 0.06
CA VAL A 96 -11.66 9.14 -0.01
C VAL A 96 -10.36 9.92 -0.26
N CYS A 97 -10.37 10.88 -1.17
CA CYS A 97 -9.22 11.74 -1.43
C CYS A 97 -8.88 12.63 -0.24
N LEU A 98 -9.90 13.15 0.49
CA LEU A 98 -9.71 13.87 1.76
C LEU A 98 -9.03 12.99 2.81
N GLY A 99 -9.39 11.71 2.89
CA GLY A 99 -8.71 10.74 3.76
C GLY A 99 -7.23 10.59 3.41
N SER A 100 -6.92 10.47 2.12
CA SER A 100 -5.53 10.44 1.63
C SER A 100 -4.78 11.73 1.95
N LEU A 101 -5.44 12.88 1.86
CA LEU A 101 -4.88 14.18 2.23
C LEU A 101 -4.52 14.23 3.73
N PHE A 102 -5.41 13.75 4.62
CA PHE A 102 -5.11 13.66 6.05
C PHE A 102 -3.90 12.78 6.33
N ILE A 103 -3.74 11.64 5.63
CA ILE A 103 -2.54 10.80 5.76
C ILE A 103 -1.29 11.59 5.36
N GLY A 104 -1.34 12.33 4.26
CA GLY A 104 -0.23 13.18 3.81
C GLY A 104 0.16 14.23 4.85
N VAL A 105 -0.82 14.90 5.47
CA VAL A 105 -0.60 15.86 6.56
C VAL A 105 0.03 15.17 7.77
N ILE A 106 -0.49 14.01 8.20
CA ILE A 106 0.06 13.23 9.30
C ILE A 106 1.52 12.86 9.02
N TYR A 107 1.85 12.43 7.80
CA TYR A 107 3.22 12.11 7.40
C TYR A 107 4.14 13.32 7.49
N LEU A 108 3.69 14.50 7.08
CA LEU A 108 4.47 15.73 7.22
C LEU A 108 4.70 16.09 8.68
N LEU A 109 3.65 16.06 9.49
CA LEU A 109 3.75 16.35 10.92
C LEU A 109 4.69 15.38 11.62
N VAL A 110 4.52 14.07 11.38
CA VAL A 110 5.41 13.05 11.94
C VAL A 110 6.84 13.24 11.45
N GLY A 111 7.03 13.50 10.15
CA GLY A 111 8.35 13.77 9.59
C GLY A 111 9.05 14.98 10.23
N GLN A 112 8.32 16.05 10.57
CA GLN A 112 8.86 17.21 11.29
C GLN A 112 9.16 16.88 12.77
N LEU A 113 8.22 16.21 13.47
CA LEU A 113 8.42 15.80 14.86
C LEU A 113 9.63 14.88 15.02
N LEU A 114 9.81 13.95 14.09
CA LEU A 114 10.95 13.03 14.11
C LEU A 114 12.32 13.72 13.90
N ARG A 115 12.36 14.96 13.38
CA ARG A 115 13.58 15.76 13.33
C ARG A 115 14.07 16.18 14.72
N MET A 116 13.13 16.30 15.68
CA MET A 116 13.40 16.70 17.06
C MET A 116 13.77 15.50 17.95
N VAL A 117 13.57 14.28 17.46
CA VAL A 117 13.79 13.04 18.21
C VAL A 117 15.13 12.40 17.81
N PRO A 118 15.97 11.96 18.77
CA PRO A 118 17.20 11.22 18.46
C PRO A 118 16.91 9.98 17.61
N ARG A 119 17.74 9.74 16.60
CA ARG A 119 17.55 8.70 15.57
C ARG A 119 17.31 7.30 16.14
N GLU A 120 17.97 6.97 17.25
CA GLU A 120 17.84 5.68 17.92
C GLU A 120 16.45 5.48 18.52
N LYS A 121 15.80 6.55 18.98
CA LYS A 121 14.43 6.51 19.53
C LYS A 121 13.38 6.41 18.43
N VAL A 122 13.64 7.00 17.24
CA VAL A 122 12.69 6.98 16.12
C VAL A 122 12.32 5.56 15.69
N ILE A 123 13.30 4.65 15.57
CA ILE A 123 13.06 3.25 15.16
C ILE A 123 12.22 2.50 16.21
N ARG A 124 12.30 2.89 17.50
CA ARG A 124 11.52 2.28 18.57
C ARG A 124 10.05 2.74 18.60
N LEU A 125 9.72 3.88 17.97
CA LEU A 125 8.36 4.40 17.90
C LEU A 125 7.44 3.58 16.96
N PHE A 126 8.02 2.84 16.01
CA PHE A 126 7.28 2.03 15.02
C PHE A 126 7.56 0.53 15.23
N PRO A 127 6.98 -0.10 16.25
CA PRO A 127 7.26 -1.48 16.56
C PRO A 127 6.59 -2.42 15.55
N SER A 128 7.37 -3.33 15.01
CA SER A 128 6.88 -4.39 14.11
C SER A 128 5.85 -5.32 14.78
N THR A 129 5.84 -5.39 16.11
CA THR A 129 4.84 -6.12 16.90
C THR A 129 3.42 -5.56 16.76
N LEU A 130 3.27 -4.28 16.46
CA LEU A 130 1.98 -3.65 16.20
C LEU A 130 1.65 -3.67 14.71
N ALA A 131 2.63 -3.40 13.85
CA ALA A 131 2.42 -3.36 12.40
C ALA A 131 2.06 -4.74 11.80
N ALA A 132 2.71 -5.81 12.26
CA ALA A 132 2.51 -7.15 11.72
C ALA A 132 1.05 -7.64 11.81
N PRO A 133 0.38 -7.66 12.97
CA PRO A 133 -1.01 -8.10 13.07
C PRO A 133 -1.97 -7.19 12.32
N LEU A 134 -1.70 -5.90 12.23
CA LEU A 134 -2.55 -4.96 11.50
C LEU A 134 -2.48 -5.18 9.99
N ILE A 135 -1.29 -5.46 9.44
CA ILE A 135 -1.14 -5.85 8.03
C ILE A 135 -1.94 -7.14 7.76
N MET A 136 -1.89 -8.12 8.67
CA MET A 136 -2.67 -9.35 8.55
C MET A 136 -4.18 -9.07 8.60
N VAL A 137 -4.63 -8.24 9.52
CA VAL A 137 -6.05 -7.81 9.65
C VAL A 137 -6.55 -7.18 8.35
N ILE A 138 -5.80 -6.22 7.77
CA ILE A 138 -6.14 -5.59 6.49
C ILE A 138 -6.23 -6.65 5.38
N GLY A 139 -5.26 -7.56 5.31
CA GLY A 139 -5.28 -8.64 4.33
C GLY A 139 -6.49 -9.55 4.46
N ILE A 140 -6.90 -9.89 5.69
CA ILE A 140 -8.07 -10.72 5.98
C ILE A 140 -9.37 -9.98 5.59
N ASP A 141 -9.52 -8.72 5.99
CA ASP A 141 -10.68 -7.89 5.69
C ASP A 141 -10.92 -7.78 4.19
N MET A 142 -9.87 -7.46 3.45
CA MET A 142 -9.90 -7.35 2.00
C MET A 142 -10.09 -8.70 1.29
N LEU A 143 -9.61 -9.80 1.89
CA LEU A 143 -9.85 -11.14 1.35
C LEU A 143 -11.36 -11.47 1.32
N PHE A 144 -12.08 -11.14 2.38
CA PHE A 144 -13.55 -11.28 2.39
C PHE A 144 -14.21 -10.39 1.33
N SER A 145 -13.78 -9.14 1.19
CA SER A 145 -14.28 -8.23 0.16
C SER A 145 -14.09 -8.80 -1.26
N SER A 146 -12.91 -9.40 -1.56
CA SER A 146 -12.65 -9.97 -2.88
C SER A 146 -13.59 -11.13 -3.24
N THR A 147 -14.14 -11.85 -2.25
CA THR A 147 -15.08 -12.95 -2.51
C THR A 147 -16.39 -12.46 -3.13
N TYR A 148 -16.85 -11.25 -2.83
CA TYR A 148 -18.03 -10.65 -3.46
C TYR A 148 -17.79 -10.42 -4.96
N SER A 149 -16.61 -9.94 -5.33
CA SER A 149 -16.24 -9.76 -6.73
C SER A 149 -16.15 -11.09 -7.49
N ILE A 150 -15.67 -12.15 -6.86
CA ILE A 150 -15.58 -13.49 -7.44
C ILE A 150 -17.00 -14.07 -7.69
N ARG A 151 -17.96 -13.79 -6.81
CA ARG A 151 -19.34 -14.29 -6.92
C ARG A 151 -20.09 -13.77 -8.16
N THR A 152 -19.66 -12.66 -8.77
CA THR A 152 -20.30 -12.14 -10.01
C THR A 152 -20.17 -13.12 -11.18
N ASP A 153 -19.06 -13.86 -11.26
CA ASP A 153 -18.80 -14.99 -12.12
C ASP A 153 -17.76 -15.90 -11.45
N TRP A 154 -18.25 -16.81 -10.62
CA TRP A 154 -17.42 -17.67 -9.77
C TRP A 154 -16.44 -18.53 -10.57
N LEU A 155 -16.82 -19.00 -11.78
CA LEU A 155 -15.96 -19.83 -12.60
C LEU A 155 -14.76 -19.02 -13.11
N THR A 156 -15.00 -17.82 -13.65
CA THR A 156 -13.94 -16.91 -14.11
C THR A 156 -13.02 -16.49 -12.96
N GLY A 157 -13.61 -16.20 -11.80
CA GLY A 157 -12.83 -15.85 -10.59
C GLY A 157 -11.93 -17.00 -10.14
N ILE A 158 -12.45 -18.23 -10.04
CA ILE A 158 -11.67 -19.42 -9.64
C ILE A 158 -10.57 -19.73 -10.66
N VAL A 159 -10.88 -19.71 -11.97
CA VAL A 159 -9.86 -19.94 -13.00
C VAL A 159 -8.72 -18.92 -12.89
N THR A 160 -9.07 -17.65 -12.64
CA THR A 160 -8.06 -16.60 -12.40
C THR A 160 -7.20 -16.91 -11.18
N ILE A 161 -7.81 -17.28 -10.04
CA ILE A 161 -7.09 -17.66 -8.82
C ILE A 161 -6.13 -18.82 -9.08
N VAL A 162 -6.66 -19.89 -9.69
CA VAL A 162 -5.87 -21.11 -9.97
C VAL A 162 -4.71 -20.79 -10.91
N ALA A 163 -4.95 -20.01 -11.97
CA ALA A 163 -3.91 -19.63 -12.91
C ALA A 163 -2.81 -18.79 -12.25
N VAL A 164 -3.16 -17.80 -11.39
CA VAL A 164 -2.17 -17.04 -10.61
C VAL A 164 -1.40 -17.96 -9.67
N ALA A 165 -2.09 -18.83 -8.93
CA ALA A 165 -1.48 -19.74 -7.95
C ALA A 165 -0.52 -20.74 -8.65
N LEU A 166 -0.94 -21.35 -9.74
CA LEU A 166 -0.09 -22.24 -10.54
C LEU A 166 1.14 -21.50 -11.09
N ALA A 167 0.94 -20.30 -11.62
CA ALA A 167 2.06 -19.49 -12.08
C ALA A 167 3.04 -19.14 -10.95
N GLN A 168 2.54 -18.85 -9.75
CA GLN A 168 3.36 -18.61 -8.56
C GLN A 168 4.14 -19.85 -8.09
N LEU A 169 3.57 -21.04 -8.24
CA LEU A 169 4.17 -22.30 -7.79
C LEU A 169 5.17 -22.87 -8.81
N PHE A 170 4.79 -22.91 -10.08
CA PHE A 170 5.58 -23.58 -11.13
C PHE A 170 6.66 -22.71 -11.72
N PHE A 171 6.43 -21.39 -11.86
CA PHE A 171 7.44 -20.50 -12.42
C PHE A 171 8.45 -20.04 -11.37
N LYS A 172 9.72 -19.98 -11.76
CA LYS A 172 10.84 -19.53 -10.94
C LYS A 172 11.47 -18.27 -11.53
N GLY A 173 12.19 -17.53 -10.70
CA GLY A 173 12.95 -16.36 -11.13
C GLY A 173 12.06 -15.23 -11.64
N ARG A 174 12.40 -14.67 -12.80
CA ARG A 174 11.75 -13.49 -13.38
C ARG A 174 10.31 -13.76 -13.85
N VAL A 175 10.03 -14.96 -14.35
CA VAL A 175 8.71 -15.32 -14.89
C VAL A 175 7.64 -15.34 -13.79
N ARG A 176 8.01 -15.69 -12.57
CA ARG A 176 7.11 -15.66 -11.40
C ARG A 176 6.52 -14.26 -11.15
N LEU A 177 7.21 -13.19 -11.52
CA LEU A 177 6.73 -11.82 -11.35
C LEU A 177 5.54 -11.49 -12.27
N PHE A 178 5.38 -12.25 -13.35
CA PHE A 178 4.26 -12.10 -14.29
C PHE A 178 3.05 -12.97 -13.94
N SER A 179 3.06 -13.67 -12.82
CA SER A 179 1.96 -14.58 -12.43
C SER A 179 0.59 -13.89 -12.40
N ILE A 180 0.52 -12.63 -11.97
CA ILE A 180 -0.72 -11.84 -11.95
C ILE A 180 -1.23 -11.61 -13.39
N PHE A 181 -0.33 -11.28 -14.33
CA PHE A 181 -0.70 -11.10 -15.74
C PHE A 181 -1.12 -12.41 -16.39
N ILE A 182 -0.51 -13.54 -16.02
CA ILE A 182 -0.89 -14.88 -16.50
C ILE A 182 -2.31 -15.22 -16.02
N GLY A 183 -2.60 -14.98 -14.73
CA GLY A 183 -3.94 -15.19 -14.20
C GLY A 183 -4.98 -14.26 -14.83
N MET A 184 -4.63 -12.98 -15.02
CA MET A 184 -5.48 -12.02 -15.72
C MET A 184 -5.77 -12.47 -17.16
N ALA A 185 -4.75 -12.89 -17.91
CA ALA A 185 -4.93 -13.39 -19.26
C ALA A 185 -5.83 -14.64 -19.31
N ALA A 186 -5.63 -15.59 -18.40
CA ALA A 186 -6.48 -16.79 -18.30
C ALA A 186 -7.94 -16.43 -18.00
N GLY A 187 -8.20 -15.52 -17.05
CA GLY A 187 -9.54 -15.03 -16.72
C GLY A 187 -10.18 -14.28 -17.89
N LEU A 188 -9.42 -13.41 -18.58
CA LEU A 188 -9.91 -12.67 -19.75
C LEU A 188 -10.25 -13.60 -20.91
N VAL A 189 -9.41 -14.60 -21.19
CA VAL A 189 -9.69 -15.61 -22.24
C VAL A 189 -10.98 -16.35 -21.95
N LEU A 190 -11.20 -16.77 -20.69
CA LEU A 190 -12.43 -17.43 -20.29
C LEU A 190 -13.64 -16.48 -20.41
N SER A 191 -13.49 -15.21 -20.01
CA SER A 191 -14.54 -14.19 -20.13
C SER A 191 -14.89 -13.90 -21.60
N LEU A 192 -13.91 -13.92 -22.50
CA LEU A 192 -14.13 -13.82 -23.96
C LEU A 192 -14.94 -15.00 -24.48
N VAL A 193 -14.57 -16.24 -24.13
CA VAL A 193 -15.29 -17.45 -24.55
C VAL A 193 -16.74 -17.46 -24.05
N ARG A 194 -16.99 -16.90 -22.85
CA ARG A 194 -18.31 -16.79 -22.25
C ARG A 194 -19.12 -15.57 -22.69
N GLY A 195 -18.52 -14.67 -23.49
CA GLY A 195 -19.18 -13.45 -23.95
C GLY A 195 -19.44 -12.39 -22.87
N THR A 196 -18.76 -12.50 -21.72
CA THR A 196 -18.87 -11.53 -20.61
C THR A 196 -17.88 -10.38 -20.69
N PHE A 197 -16.95 -10.42 -21.64
CA PHE A 197 -15.94 -9.39 -21.89
C PHE A 197 -16.30 -8.61 -23.17
N SER A 198 -16.43 -7.28 -23.04
CA SER A 198 -16.68 -6.38 -24.17
C SER A 198 -15.45 -5.50 -24.45
N LEU A 199 -15.12 -5.37 -25.74
CA LEU A 199 -14.06 -4.47 -26.22
C LEU A 199 -14.62 -3.13 -26.75
N ASP A 200 -15.90 -2.84 -26.55
CA ASP A 200 -16.53 -1.65 -27.11
C ASP A 200 -15.94 -0.36 -26.54
N ALA A 201 -15.65 -0.35 -25.24
CA ALA A 201 -14.96 0.78 -24.59
C ALA A 201 -13.57 1.02 -25.20
N LEU A 202 -12.85 -0.04 -25.56
CA LEU A 202 -11.53 0.06 -26.20
C LEU A 202 -11.60 0.63 -27.61
N ARG A 203 -12.66 0.26 -28.38
CA ARG A 203 -12.85 0.74 -29.75
C ARG A 203 -13.12 2.25 -29.80
N GLY A 204 -13.91 2.78 -28.85
CA GLY A 204 -14.26 4.18 -28.75
C GLY A 204 -13.19 5.09 -28.14
N ALA A 205 -12.20 4.53 -27.46
CA ALA A 205 -11.19 5.31 -26.74
C ALA A 205 -10.17 5.96 -27.67
N HIS A 206 -9.76 7.19 -27.34
CA HIS A 206 -8.67 7.89 -28.02
C HIS A 206 -7.29 7.33 -27.64
N TRP A 207 -6.28 7.58 -28.48
CA TRP A 207 -4.92 7.17 -28.16
C TRP A 207 -4.24 8.09 -27.14
N LEU A 208 -4.59 9.38 -27.18
CA LEU A 208 -3.99 10.41 -26.34
C LEU A 208 -5.08 11.33 -25.79
N ALA A 209 -5.09 11.53 -24.47
CA ALA A 209 -5.89 12.54 -23.80
C ALA A 209 -5.20 13.02 -22.51
N SER A 210 -5.70 14.11 -21.95
CA SER A 210 -5.26 14.57 -20.65
C SER A 210 -5.63 13.57 -19.55
N PRO A 211 -4.74 13.26 -18.59
CA PRO A 211 -5.08 12.43 -17.44
C PRO A 211 -5.94 13.14 -16.39
N PHE A 212 -6.19 14.46 -16.54
CA PHE A 212 -6.92 15.31 -15.60
C PHE A 212 -8.44 15.38 -15.86
N ASP A 213 -9.03 14.32 -16.38
CA ASP A 213 -10.48 14.27 -16.66
C ASP A 213 -11.32 13.80 -15.45
N SER A 214 -10.75 13.81 -14.23
CA SER A 214 -11.45 13.40 -13.03
C SER A 214 -12.05 14.59 -12.29
N ASP A 215 -13.32 14.48 -11.96
CA ASP A 215 -14.03 15.42 -11.09
C ASP A 215 -13.76 15.19 -9.59
N CYS A 216 -13.01 14.16 -9.23
CA CYS A 216 -12.71 13.78 -7.85
C CYS A 216 -11.46 14.52 -7.36
N MET A 217 -11.65 15.63 -6.68
CA MET A 217 -10.57 16.37 -6.03
C MET A 217 -10.87 16.55 -4.54
N ALA A 218 -9.87 16.40 -3.67
CA ALA A 218 -10.07 16.46 -2.22
C ALA A 218 -10.71 17.78 -1.74
N PHE A 219 -10.44 18.89 -2.42
CA PHE A 219 -11.00 20.19 -2.04
C PHE A 219 -12.47 20.41 -2.45
N ARG A 220 -13.04 19.59 -3.36
CA ARG A 220 -14.48 19.68 -3.68
C ARG A 220 -15.38 19.27 -2.52
N VAL A 221 -14.83 18.59 -1.51
CA VAL A 221 -15.55 18.33 -0.25
C VAL A 221 -16.00 19.66 0.41
N LEU A 222 -15.28 20.78 0.18
CA LEU A 222 -15.64 22.09 0.73
C LEU A 222 -16.98 22.60 0.20
N GLU A 223 -17.42 22.15 -0.98
CA GLU A 223 -18.73 22.51 -1.58
C GLU A 223 -19.89 21.84 -0.82
N HIS A 224 -19.63 20.67 -0.20
CA HIS A 224 -20.62 19.88 0.54
C HIS A 224 -20.00 19.38 1.85
N TRP A 225 -19.63 20.34 2.72
CA TRP A 225 -18.95 20.04 3.97
C TRP A 225 -19.89 19.43 5.00
N ASP A 226 -19.68 18.16 5.33
CA ASP A 226 -20.37 17.43 6.41
C ASP A 226 -19.37 17.15 7.54
N VAL A 227 -19.55 17.79 8.69
CA VAL A 227 -18.66 17.69 9.84
C VAL A 227 -18.62 16.26 10.39
N ASP A 228 -19.74 15.55 10.40
CA ASP A 228 -19.81 14.18 10.88
C ASP A 228 -19.03 13.24 9.94
N MET A 229 -19.16 13.45 8.62
CA MET A 229 -18.43 12.65 7.63
C MET A 229 -16.93 12.91 7.70
N VAL A 230 -16.50 14.17 7.85
CA VAL A 230 -15.10 14.53 8.05
C VAL A 230 -14.55 13.88 9.34
N GLY A 231 -15.35 13.85 10.41
CA GLY A 231 -15.01 13.14 11.66
C GLY A 231 -14.80 11.64 11.43
N ILE A 232 -15.69 10.98 10.66
CA ILE A 232 -15.54 9.57 10.27
C ILE A 232 -14.27 9.35 9.46
N VAL A 233 -13.99 10.20 8.48
CA VAL A 233 -12.77 10.14 7.67
C VAL A 233 -11.55 10.20 8.56
N PHE A 234 -11.47 11.19 9.46
CA PHE A 234 -10.32 11.38 10.36
C PHE A 234 -10.09 10.18 11.29
N VAL A 235 -11.15 9.68 11.94
CA VAL A 235 -11.08 8.53 12.86
C VAL A 235 -10.65 7.25 12.10
N THR A 236 -11.14 7.05 10.87
CA THR A 236 -10.78 5.89 10.05
C THR A 236 -9.34 5.97 9.58
N VAL A 237 -8.86 7.15 9.19
CA VAL A 237 -7.54 7.34 8.58
C VAL A 237 -6.41 7.31 9.61
N LEU A 238 -6.66 7.72 10.85
CA LEU A 238 -5.61 7.80 11.88
C LEU A 238 -4.87 6.46 12.11
N PRO A 239 -5.56 5.32 12.35
CA PRO A 239 -4.89 4.03 12.46
C PRO A 239 -4.18 3.60 11.18
N LEU A 240 -4.78 3.88 10.01
CA LEU A 240 -4.18 3.54 8.71
C LEU A 240 -2.87 4.31 8.48
N ALA A 241 -2.81 5.58 8.89
CA ALA A 241 -1.60 6.38 8.79
C ALA A 241 -0.46 5.79 9.64
N VAL A 242 -0.75 5.29 10.85
CA VAL A 242 0.26 4.65 11.70
C VAL A 242 0.77 3.35 11.08
N ILE A 243 -0.14 2.55 10.49
CA ILE A 243 0.23 1.30 9.81
C ILE A 243 1.12 1.61 8.59
N ALA A 244 0.71 2.55 7.76
CA ALA A 244 1.44 2.93 6.55
C ALA A 244 2.80 3.60 6.88
N LEU A 245 2.92 4.35 7.97
CA LEU A 245 4.19 4.84 8.50
C LEU A 245 5.10 3.67 8.94
N SER A 246 4.53 2.67 9.63
CA SER A 246 5.28 1.49 10.06
C SER A 246 5.78 0.67 8.87
N GLU A 247 4.96 0.53 7.82
CA GLU A 247 5.31 -0.10 6.54
C GLU A 247 6.47 0.68 5.87
N HIS A 248 6.38 2.02 5.80
CA HIS A 248 7.43 2.85 5.23
C HIS A 248 8.77 2.66 5.96
N VAL A 249 8.76 2.58 7.29
CA VAL A 249 9.97 2.31 8.09
C VAL A 249 10.52 0.92 7.79
N ALA A 250 9.65 -0.10 7.69
CA ALA A 250 10.04 -1.46 7.34
C ALA A 250 10.67 -1.53 5.93
N ASP A 251 10.08 -0.87 4.94
CA ASP A 251 10.61 -0.78 3.59
C ASP A 251 11.98 -0.11 3.55
N MET A 252 12.19 0.95 4.31
CA MET A 252 13.49 1.61 4.46
C MET A 252 14.55 0.67 5.04
N ILE A 253 14.19 -0.19 5.97
CA ILE A 253 15.09 -1.22 6.53
C ILE A 253 15.39 -2.28 5.46
N VAL A 254 14.35 -2.81 4.78
CA VAL A 254 14.49 -3.86 3.77
C VAL A 254 15.36 -3.42 2.61
N ILE A 255 15.12 -2.20 2.08
CA ILE A 255 15.93 -1.66 0.98
C ILE A 255 17.38 -1.39 1.44
N SER A 256 17.58 -0.93 2.67
CA SER A 256 18.92 -0.71 3.23
C SER A 256 19.71 -2.02 3.31
N CYS A 257 19.09 -3.10 3.78
CA CYS A 257 19.67 -4.43 3.82
C CYS A 257 19.96 -4.98 2.41
N THR A 258 19.02 -4.79 1.47
CA THR A 258 19.13 -5.26 0.09
C THR A 258 20.24 -4.55 -0.66
N ALA A 259 20.31 -3.23 -0.55
CA ALA A 259 21.30 -2.39 -1.19
C ALA A 259 22.69 -2.43 -0.48
N LYS A 260 22.77 -3.04 0.71
CA LYS A 260 23.93 -3.00 1.60
C LYS A 260 24.40 -1.54 1.88
N LYS A 261 23.44 -0.62 2.01
CA LYS A 261 23.66 0.81 2.31
C LYS A 261 22.69 1.21 3.42
N ASN A 262 23.17 1.88 4.44
CA ASN A 262 22.32 2.34 5.55
C ASN A 262 21.59 3.63 5.17
N TYR A 263 20.47 3.53 4.45
CA TYR A 263 19.67 4.69 4.06
C TYR A 263 19.03 5.41 5.24
N LEU A 264 18.77 4.71 6.35
CA LEU A 264 18.29 5.31 7.60
C LEU A 264 19.31 6.33 8.16
N ARG A 265 20.62 6.08 7.92
CA ARG A 265 21.70 7.00 8.34
C ARG A 265 22.00 8.05 7.28
N ILE A 266 21.98 7.68 6.00
CA ILE A 266 22.39 8.55 4.87
C ILE A 266 21.34 9.63 4.60
N ILE A 267 20.04 9.28 4.62
CA ILE A 267 18.92 10.18 4.32
C ILE A 267 18.14 10.51 5.59
N GLY A 268 17.92 9.52 6.45
CA GLY A 268 17.10 9.61 7.65
C GLY A 268 15.61 9.42 7.38
N LEU A 269 14.92 8.86 8.39
CA LEU A 269 13.47 8.68 8.36
C LEU A 269 12.69 10.00 8.25
N PRO A 270 13.05 11.09 8.98
CA PRO A 270 12.32 12.34 8.88
C PRO A 270 12.18 12.86 7.46
N ARG A 271 13.27 12.84 6.69
CA ARG A 271 13.30 13.33 5.30
C ARG A 271 12.54 12.41 4.36
N SER A 272 12.66 11.09 4.55
CA SER A 272 11.97 10.09 3.74
C SER A 272 10.46 10.13 3.98
N ILE A 273 10.00 10.22 5.22
CA ILE A 273 8.58 10.31 5.60
C ILE A 273 7.98 11.64 5.08
N SER A 274 8.68 12.77 5.26
CA SER A 274 8.21 14.07 4.74
C SER A 274 8.08 14.06 3.22
N ALA A 275 9.02 13.42 2.50
CA ALA A 275 8.94 13.28 1.05
C ALA A 275 7.73 12.44 0.61
N SER A 276 7.44 11.34 1.32
CA SER A 276 6.22 10.54 1.12
C SER A 276 4.96 11.35 1.41
N GLY A 277 4.96 12.13 2.50
CA GLY A 277 3.82 12.98 2.87
C GLY A 277 3.50 14.02 1.79
N LEU A 278 4.51 14.71 1.27
CA LEU A 278 4.34 15.67 0.17
C LEU A 278 3.80 14.99 -1.11
N ALA A 279 4.32 13.81 -1.44
CA ALA A 279 3.83 13.04 -2.57
C ALA A 279 2.36 12.63 -2.41
N THR A 280 1.98 12.19 -1.20
CA THR A 280 0.60 11.84 -0.87
C THR A 280 -0.33 13.04 -0.92
N LEU A 281 0.07 14.20 -0.37
CA LEU A 281 -0.72 15.43 -0.43
C LEU A 281 -0.98 15.84 -1.88
N LEU A 282 0.06 15.85 -2.70
CA LEU A 282 -0.08 16.23 -4.10
C LEU A 282 -1.03 15.29 -4.85
N ALA A 283 -0.88 13.97 -4.67
CA ALA A 283 -1.75 12.98 -5.28
C ALA A 283 -3.22 13.16 -4.84
N ALA A 284 -3.46 13.34 -3.54
CA ALA A 284 -4.80 13.49 -2.96
C ALA A 284 -5.51 14.76 -3.46
N VAL A 285 -4.79 15.89 -3.59
CA VAL A 285 -5.35 17.14 -4.08
C VAL A 285 -5.94 16.98 -5.49
N PHE A 286 -5.30 16.19 -6.34
CA PHE A 286 -5.74 15.95 -7.71
C PHE A 286 -6.62 14.69 -7.89
N GLY A 287 -7.08 14.08 -6.80
CA GLY A 287 -8.01 12.94 -6.89
C GLY A 287 -7.35 11.60 -7.20
N ALA A 288 -6.03 11.48 -7.00
CA ALA A 288 -5.33 10.22 -7.15
C ALA A 288 -5.28 9.42 -5.84
N SER A 289 -5.18 8.09 -5.96
CA SER A 289 -4.97 7.22 -4.81
C SER A 289 -3.65 7.52 -4.10
N GLN A 290 -3.61 7.29 -2.78
CA GLN A 290 -2.41 7.50 -1.97
C GLN A 290 -1.22 6.68 -2.51
N PRO A 291 -0.08 7.32 -2.81
CA PRO A 291 1.14 6.62 -3.23
C PRO A 291 1.93 6.08 -2.03
N THR A 292 2.47 4.87 -2.15
CA THR A 292 3.38 4.23 -1.18
C THR A 292 4.56 3.56 -1.87
N ALA A 293 5.64 3.32 -1.12
CA ALA A 293 6.81 2.61 -1.64
C ALA A 293 6.48 1.14 -1.92
N TYR A 294 6.90 0.62 -3.08
CA TYR A 294 6.62 -0.75 -3.49
C TYR A 294 7.76 -1.72 -3.18
N THR A 295 7.50 -2.69 -2.32
CA THR A 295 8.41 -3.80 -1.96
C THR A 295 8.73 -4.70 -3.17
N GLN A 296 7.85 -4.76 -4.18
CA GLN A 296 8.08 -5.51 -5.42
C GLN A 296 9.35 -5.05 -6.14
N THR A 297 9.61 -3.74 -6.16
CA THR A 297 10.83 -3.19 -6.75
C THR A 297 12.08 -3.62 -5.98
N THR A 298 11.99 -3.68 -4.65
CA THR A 298 13.07 -4.18 -3.79
C THR A 298 13.35 -5.67 -4.06
N GLY A 299 12.29 -6.45 -4.31
CA GLY A 299 12.40 -7.85 -4.73
C GLY A 299 13.17 -8.01 -6.05
N LEU A 300 12.86 -7.17 -7.05
CA LEU A 300 13.58 -7.14 -8.34
C LEU A 300 15.03 -6.69 -8.21
N ILE A 301 15.29 -5.67 -7.41
CA ILE A 301 16.66 -5.22 -7.09
C ILE A 301 17.48 -6.37 -6.52
N ARG A 302 16.90 -7.15 -5.60
CA ARG A 302 17.56 -8.33 -5.01
C ARG A 302 17.79 -9.43 -6.04
N LEU A 303 16.79 -9.71 -6.89
CA LEU A 303 16.84 -10.74 -7.93
C LEU A 303 17.89 -10.42 -9.00
N ASN A 304 17.86 -9.21 -9.52
CA ASN A 304 18.76 -8.74 -10.56
C ASN A 304 20.15 -8.35 -10.03
N ARG A 305 20.29 -8.16 -8.70
CA ARG A 305 21.47 -7.61 -8.04
C ARG A 305 21.88 -6.23 -8.57
N ILE A 306 20.92 -5.44 -9.03
CA ILE A 306 21.10 -4.10 -9.57
C ILE A 306 20.33 -3.13 -8.69
N CYS A 307 21.04 -2.18 -8.10
CA CYS A 307 20.48 -1.14 -7.22
C CYS A 307 20.82 0.25 -7.80
N ASP A 308 20.07 0.63 -8.84
CA ASP A 308 20.23 1.93 -9.49
C ASP A 308 18.89 2.70 -9.47
N PRO A 309 18.79 3.81 -8.70
CA PRO A 309 17.59 4.64 -8.67
C PRO A 309 17.20 5.21 -10.04
N SER A 310 18.15 5.31 -10.98
CA SER A 310 17.86 5.83 -12.33
C SER A 310 16.87 4.96 -13.10
N LEU A 311 16.88 3.64 -12.89
CA LEU A 311 15.92 2.73 -13.50
C LEU A 311 14.50 3.04 -13.06
N LEU A 312 14.30 3.33 -11.77
CA LEU A 312 12.96 3.63 -11.23
C LEU A 312 12.48 5.02 -11.66
N ARG A 313 13.39 5.98 -11.89
CA ARG A 313 13.01 7.26 -12.53
C ARG A 313 12.56 7.04 -13.98
N MET A 314 13.19 6.13 -14.73
CA MET A 314 12.72 5.77 -16.07
C MET A 314 11.33 5.13 -16.00
N VAL A 315 11.09 4.23 -15.04
CA VAL A 315 9.74 3.66 -14.81
C VAL A 315 8.73 4.75 -14.52
N ALA A 316 9.09 5.72 -13.68
CA ALA A 316 8.23 6.85 -13.33
C ALA A 316 7.84 7.67 -14.57
N VAL A 317 8.80 7.99 -15.45
CA VAL A 317 8.53 8.69 -16.71
C VAL A 317 7.64 7.83 -17.63
N MET A 318 7.89 6.53 -17.73
CA MET A 318 7.04 5.62 -18.51
C MET A 318 5.60 5.61 -18.00
N MET A 319 5.38 5.61 -16.66
CA MET A 319 4.04 5.67 -16.08
C MET A 319 3.33 6.99 -16.37
N ILE A 320 4.05 8.11 -16.32
CA ILE A 320 3.51 9.42 -16.71
C ILE A 320 3.07 9.41 -18.18
N VAL A 321 3.85 8.83 -19.08
CA VAL A 321 3.49 8.69 -20.49
C VAL A 321 2.26 7.78 -20.65
N LEU A 322 2.21 6.65 -19.95
CA LEU A 322 1.09 5.71 -20.01
C LEU A 322 -0.21 6.32 -19.46
N SER A 323 -0.13 7.26 -18.51
CA SER A 323 -1.31 7.95 -17.96
C SER A 323 -2.06 8.77 -19.01
N CYS A 324 -1.37 9.20 -20.07
CA CYS A 324 -1.95 9.95 -21.18
C CYS A 324 -2.57 9.05 -22.26
N CYS A 325 -2.71 7.74 -22.03
CA CYS A 325 -3.24 6.79 -23.01
C CYS A 325 -4.62 6.24 -22.58
N PRO A 326 -5.75 6.87 -22.98
CA PRO A 326 -7.10 6.40 -22.67
C PRO A 326 -7.40 4.97 -23.14
N LYS A 327 -6.79 4.52 -24.24
CA LYS A 327 -6.92 3.11 -24.69
C LYS A 327 -6.44 2.12 -23.62
N LEU A 328 -5.36 2.44 -22.92
CA LEU A 328 -4.87 1.61 -21.83
C LEU A 328 -5.88 1.57 -20.68
N THR A 329 -6.42 2.73 -20.29
CA THR A 329 -7.45 2.82 -19.26
C THR A 329 -8.71 2.07 -19.66
N ALA A 330 -9.19 2.23 -20.90
CA ALA A 330 -10.36 1.51 -21.42
C ALA A 330 -10.15 -0.01 -21.41
N LEU A 331 -8.95 -0.49 -21.80
CA LEU A 331 -8.61 -1.91 -21.71
C LEU A 331 -8.69 -2.42 -20.27
N ILE A 332 -8.13 -1.66 -19.32
CA ILE A 332 -8.12 -2.03 -17.90
C ILE A 332 -9.53 -2.02 -17.32
N SER A 333 -10.33 -0.97 -17.62
CA SER A 333 -11.71 -0.85 -17.14
C SER A 333 -12.65 -1.89 -17.76
N SER A 334 -12.27 -2.49 -18.89
CA SER A 334 -13.01 -3.59 -19.50
C SER A 334 -12.77 -4.93 -18.80
N ILE A 335 -11.82 -5.03 -17.87
CA ILE A 335 -11.55 -6.28 -17.16
C ILE A 335 -12.75 -6.66 -16.30
N PRO A 336 -13.33 -7.85 -16.46
CA PRO A 336 -14.48 -8.27 -15.67
C PRO A 336 -14.21 -8.29 -14.17
N VAL A 337 -15.19 -7.88 -13.38
CA VAL A 337 -15.09 -7.78 -11.91
C VAL A 337 -14.64 -9.10 -11.27
N ALA A 338 -15.07 -10.24 -11.82
CA ALA A 338 -14.65 -11.56 -11.32
C ALA A 338 -13.15 -11.84 -11.52
N VAL A 339 -12.57 -11.38 -12.64
CA VAL A 339 -11.10 -11.48 -12.88
C VAL A 339 -10.36 -10.63 -11.87
N ILE A 340 -10.82 -9.41 -11.65
CA ILE A 340 -10.27 -8.50 -10.63
C ILE A 340 -10.35 -9.16 -9.26
N GLY A 341 -11.52 -9.72 -8.89
CA GLY A 341 -11.71 -10.47 -7.66
C GLY A 341 -10.74 -11.62 -7.48
N GLY A 342 -10.50 -12.42 -8.52
CA GLY A 342 -9.54 -13.52 -8.49
C GLY A 342 -8.10 -13.08 -8.26
N ILE A 343 -7.68 -12.00 -8.92
CA ILE A 343 -6.34 -11.40 -8.74
C ILE A 343 -6.18 -10.87 -7.31
N THR A 344 -7.16 -10.10 -6.83
CA THR A 344 -7.12 -9.52 -5.48
C THR A 344 -7.07 -10.57 -4.40
N PHE A 345 -7.83 -11.63 -4.54
CA PHE A 345 -7.84 -12.72 -3.58
C PHE A 345 -6.42 -13.23 -3.31
N ILE A 346 -5.66 -13.51 -4.36
CA ILE A 346 -4.24 -13.93 -4.21
C ILE A 346 -3.38 -12.81 -3.64
N MET A 347 -3.57 -11.56 -4.06
CA MET A 347 -2.79 -10.43 -3.55
C MET A 347 -3.01 -10.24 -2.04
N TYR A 348 -4.24 -10.38 -1.54
CA TYR A 348 -4.52 -10.26 -0.11
C TYR A 348 -3.95 -11.43 0.70
N ILE A 349 -3.94 -12.65 0.17
CA ILE A 349 -3.18 -13.76 0.77
C ILE A 349 -1.69 -13.40 0.89
N MET A 350 -1.12 -12.76 -0.14
CA MET A 350 0.28 -12.31 -0.07
C MET A 350 0.48 -11.21 0.99
N VAL A 351 -0.48 -10.30 1.18
CA VAL A 351 -0.44 -9.28 2.25
C VAL A 351 -0.47 -9.95 3.63
N ILE A 352 -1.36 -10.92 3.84
CA ILE A 352 -1.41 -11.71 5.09
C ILE A 352 -0.05 -12.40 5.33
N TRP A 353 0.53 -12.98 4.28
CA TRP A 353 1.84 -13.63 4.37
C TRP A 353 2.97 -12.65 4.74
N VAL A 354 2.96 -11.43 4.19
CA VAL A 354 3.91 -10.37 4.56
C VAL A 354 3.77 -10.02 6.04
N GLY A 355 2.54 -9.83 6.54
CA GLY A 355 2.29 -9.60 7.96
C GLY A 355 2.84 -10.73 8.83
N TRP A 356 2.59 -11.98 8.44
CA TRP A 356 3.12 -13.18 9.13
C TRP A 356 4.66 -13.23 9.12
N CYS A 357 5.29 -12.96 7.99
CA CYS A 357 6.75 -12.89 7.90
C CYS A 357 7.32 -11.78 8.78
N THR A 358 6.67 -10.62 8.83
CA THR A 358 7.05 -9.49 9.68
C THR A 358 6.98 -9.87 11.16
N ALA A 359 5.93 -10.58 11.57
CA ALA A 359 5.81 -11.13 12.92
C ALA A 359 6.95 -12.09 13.26
N ARG A 360 7.23 -13.06 12.36
CA ARG A 360 8.30 -14.06 12.58
C ARG A 360 9.71 -13.49 12.64
N LEU A 361 10.01 -12.46 11.87
CA LEU A 361 11.32 -11.80 11.92
C LEU A 361 11.58 -11.17 13.30
N HIS A 362 10.53 -10.69 13.94
CA HIS A 362 10.62 -10.13 15.28
C HIS A 362 10.80 -11.22 16.35
N GLU A 363 10.11 -12.36 16.22
CA GLU A 363 10.20 -13.49 17.15
C GLU A 363 11.60 -14.12 17.19
N LYS A 364 12.30 -14.21 16.04
CA LYS A 364 13.67 -14.76 16.00
C LYS A 364 14.66 -13.95 16.82
N LYS A 365 14.42 -12.65 16.99
CA LYS A 365 15.31 -11.75 17.74
C LYS A 365 14.89 -11.60 19.21
N ASN A 366 13.61 -11.76 19.53
CA ASN A 366 13.05 -11.66 20.89
C ASN A 366 11.79 -12.55 20.99
N ARG A 367 11.96 -13.79 21.42
CA ARG A 367 10.88 -14.76 21.67
C ARG A 367 10.13 -14.40 22.95
N ASN A 368 9.42 -13.26 22.95
CA ASN A 368 8.69 -12.79 24.11
C ASN A 368 7.20 -13.14 23.99
N ALA A 369 6.64 -13.79 25.01
CA ALA A 369 5.20 -14.02 25.17
C ALA A 369 4.36 -12.74 24.91
N ARG A 370 4.94 -11.56 25.20
CA ARG A 370 4.38 -10.25 24.89
C ARG A 370 3.98 -10.07 23.41
N SER A 371 4.88 -10.39 22.48
CA SER A 371 4.61 -10.21 21.04
C SER A 371 3.48 -11.11 20.58
N LEU A 372 3.44 -12.34 21.05
CA LEU A 372 2.36 -13.28 20.74
C LEU A 372 1.02 -12.78 21.31
N VAL A 373 0.99 -12.33 22.57
CA VAL A 373 -0.21 -11.77 23.17
C VAL A 373 -0.75 -10.59 22.36
N ILE A 374 0.09 -9.63 21.96
CA ILE A 374 -0.33 -8.48 21.17
C ILE A 374 -0.88 -8.93 19.81
N ILE A 375 -0.19 -9.84 19.10
CA ILE A 375 -0.61 -10.33 17.79
C ILE A 375 -1.96 -11.05 17.89
N PHE A 376 -2.09 -12.02 18.79
CA PHE A 376 -3.32 -12.81 18.90
C PHE A 376 -4.49 -11.97 19.42
N SER A 377 -4.27 -11.07 20.38
CA SER A 377 -5.33 -10.18 20.87
C SER A 377 -5.81 -9.18 19.82
N THR A 378 -4.90 -8.66 18.97
CA THR A 378 -5.27 -7.77 17.87
C THR A 378 -6.10 -8.51 16.81
N LEU A 379 -5.69 -9.73 16.43
CA LEU A 379 -6.45 -10.58 15.50
C LEU A 379 -7.80 -11.00 16.09
N ALA A 380 -7.85 -11.34 17.39
CA ALA A 380 -9.08 -11.71 18.06
C ALA A 380 -10.06 -10.52 18.14
N ALA A 381 -9.56 -9.31 18.47
CA ALA A 381 -10.39 -8.10 18.50
C ALA A 381 -10.98 -7.80 17.13
N TYR A 382 -10.21 -7.96 16.04
CA TYR A 382 -10.73 -7.86 14.69
C TYR A 382 -11.80 -8.91 14.43
N ALA A 383 -11.52 -10.19 14.70
CA ALA A 383 -12.46 -11.28 14.42
C ALA A 383 -13.79 -11.12 15.18
N ILE A 384 -13.72 -10.76 16.47
CA ILE A 384 -14.91 -10.51 17.30
C ILE A 384 -15.74 -9.37 16.72
N THR A 385 -15.12 -8.25 16.38
CA THR A 385 -15.85 -7.08 15.86
C THR A 385 -16.35 -7.28 14.43
N ALA A 386 -15.62 -8.00 13.59
CA ALA A 386 -16.02 -8.29 12.21
C ALA A 386 -17.16 -9.30 12.14
N LEU A 387 -17.13 -10.36 12.97
CA LEU A 387 -18.08 -11.47 12.90
C LEU A 387 -19.30 -11.29 13.82
N LEU A 388 -19.12 -10.69 15.00
CA LEU A 388 -20.19 -10.62 16.01
C LEU A 388 -20.83 -9.22 16.11
N LEU A 389 -20.18 -8.16 15.62
CA LEU A 389 -20.63 -6.78 15.75
C LEU A 389 -20.83 -6.09 14.37
N ASP A 390 -21.21 -6.85 13.35
CA ASP A 390 -21.49 -6.36 11.99
C ASP A 390 -20.40 -5.44 11.41
N GLY A 391 -19.13 -5.81 11.63
CA GLY A 391 -17.99 -5.08 11.07
C GLY A 391 -17.59 -3.81 11.81
N GLY A 392 -18.00 -3.65 13.08
CA GLY A 392 -17.50 -2.54 13.90
C GLY A 392 -18.22 -2.34 15.24
N LEU A 393 -17.60 -1.57 16.12
CA LEU A 393 -18.14 -1.22 17.42
C LEU A 393 -18.82 0.15 17.36
N ARG A 394 -20.08 0.25 17.77
CA ARG A 394 -20.77 1.54 17.90
C ARG A 394 -20.39 2.22 19.21
N VAL A 395 -19.87 3.43 19.11
CA VAL A 395 -19.55 4.30 20.26
C VAL A 395 -20.30 5.62 20.04
N GLY A 396 -21.40 5.81 20.74
CA GLY A 396 -22.31 6.94 20.51
C GLY A 396 -22.92 6.91 19.11
N SER A 397 -22.79 8.00 18.36
CA SER A 397 -23.25 8.13 16.97
C SER A 397 -22.27 7.57 15.94
N THR A 398 -21.04 7.23 16.33
CA THR A 398 -19.96 6.81 15.42
C THR A 398 -19.76 5.30 15.46
N LYS A 399 -19.58 4.67 14.29
CA LYS A 399 -19.20 3.26 14.17
C LYS A 399 -17.69 3.16 13.93
N LEU A 400 -16.97 2.62 14.90
CA LEU A 400 -15.54 2.29 14.78
C LEU A 400 -15.41 1.02 13.95
N THR A 401 -14.61 1.05 12.87
CA THR A 401 -14.36 -0.15 12.05
C THR A 401 -13.64 -1.24 12.85
N SER A 402 -13.80 -2.50 12.44
CA SER A 402 -13.08 -3.63 13.04
C SER A 402 -11.56 -3.43 13.02
N ILE A 403 -11.04 -2.79 11.96
CA ILE A 403 -9.61 -2.44 11.84
C ILE A 403 -9.22 -1.42 12.89
N THR A 404 -10.05 -0.39 13.12
CA THR A 404 -9.81 0.64 14.15
C THR A 404 -9.81 0.03 15.55
N VAL A 405 -10.75 -0.87 15.85
CA VAL A 405 -10.81 -1.57 17.14
C VAL A 405 -9.59 -2.46 17.34
N ALA A 406 -9.19 -3.21 16.31
CA ALA A 406 -7.98 -4.02 16.34
C ALA A 406 -6.72 -3.15 16.59
N PHE A 407 -6.63 -1.98 15.93
CA PHE A 407 -5.54 -1.04 16.14
C PHE A 407 -5.48 -0.54 17.58
N ILE A 408 -6.62 -0.07 18.13
CA ILE A 408 -6.70 0.43 19.51
C ILE A 408 -6.30 -0.68 20.48
N THR A 409 -6.82 -1.90 20.31
CA THR A 409 -6.48 -3.05 21.14
C THR A 409 -4.98 -3.35 21.10
N GLY A 410 -4.39 -3.42 19.90
CA GLY A 410 -2.97 -3.66 19.72
C GLY A 410 -2.11 -2.57 20.35
N LEU A 411 -2.50 -1.29 20.20
CA LEU A 411 -1.79 -0.14 20.75
C LEU A 411 -1.85 -0.12 22.28
N VAL A 412 -3.04 -0.31 22.85
CA VAL A 412 -3.23 -0.36 24.33
C VAL A 412 -2.38 -1.48 24.93
N LEU A 413 -2.41 -2.69 24.36
CA LEU A 413 -1.59 -3.80 24.83
C LEU A 413 -0.09 -3.54 24.64
N HIS A 414 0.29 -2.88 23.53
CA HIS A 414 1.68 -2.52 23.30
C HIS A 414 2.20 -1.54 24.37
N LEU A 415 1.39 -0.59 24.79
CA LEU A 415 1.74 0.38 25.84
C LEU A 415 1.65 -0.22 27.25
N ALA A 416 0.64 -1.06 27.51
CA ALA A 416 0.38 -1.65 28.82
C ALA A 416 1.36 -2.75 29.22
N ILE A 417 1.84 -3.56 28.24
CA ILE A 417 2.74 -4.67 28.53
C ILE A 417 4.20 -4.20 28.42
N PRO A 418 4.96 -4.07 29.53
CA PRO A 418 6.33 -3.57 29.49
C PRO A 418 7.28 -4.49 28.72
N ASN A 419 8.22 -3.91 28.00
CA ASN A 419 9.24 -4.65 27.25
C ASN A 419 10.43 -4.99 28.16
N ARG A 420 10.35 -6.12 28.87
CA ARG A 420 11.42 -6.56 29.80
C ARG A 420 12.79 -6.73 29.12
N ALA A 421 12.84 -7.10 27.84
CA ALA A 421 14.09 -7.20 27.09
C ALA A 421 14.76 -5.85 26.79
N ALA A 422 14.00 -4.75 26.77
CA ALA A 422 14.59 -3.42 26.67
C ALA A 422 15.12 -2.91 28.01
N LEU A 423 14.58 -3.38 29.11
CA LEU A 423 15.03 -3.06 30.45
C LEU A 423 16.37 -3.75 30.78
N THR A 424 16.52 -5.02 30.42
CA THR A 424 17.78 -5.76 30.64
C THR A 424 18.95 -5.19 29.82
N LEU A 425 18.70 -4.72 28.59
CA LEU A 425 19.74 -4.06 27.79
C LEU A 425 20.12 -2.66 28.30
N GLN A 426 19.22 -2.00 29.04
CA GLN A 426 19.54 -0.73 29.72
C GLN A 426 20.33 -0.95 31.02
N GLU A 427 20.08 -2.06 31.71
CA GLU A 427 20.83 -2.45 32.90
C GLU A 427 22.25 -2.92 32.55
N GLU A 428 22.47 -3.61 31.44
CA GLU A 428 23.78 -4.03 30.95
C GLU A 428 24.65 -2.86 30.43
N HIS A 429 24.06 -1.74 30.02
CA HIS A 429 24.74 -0.55 29.51
C HIS A 429 24.72 0.63 30.52
N ALA A 430 24.21 0.42 31.72
CA ALA A 430 24.34 1.41 32.78
C ALA A 430 25.83 1.54 33.18
N PRO A 431 26.41 2.75 33.22
CA PRO A 431 27.78 2.90 33.66
C PRO A 431 27.93 2.33 35.07
N GLN A 432 28.82 1.34 35.21
CA GLN A 432 29.18 0.81 36.53
C GLN A 432 29.63 2.00 37.39
N LYS A 433 28.92 2.21 38.51
CA LYS A 433 29.37 3.19 39.48
C LYS A 433 30.83 2.87 39.87
N PRO A 434 31.72 3.85 39.87
CA PRO A 434 33.09 3.61 40.35
C PRO A 434 32.98 3.08 41.78
N GLN A 435 33.55 1.89 41.99
CA GLN A 435 33.73 1.36 43.34
C GLN A 435 34.62 2.33 44.09
N ALA A 436 34.11 2.89 45.15
CA ALA A 436 34.82 3.79 46.08
C ALA A 436 35.83 3.01 46.95
#